data_66c517e130da02d2175a8a28ec9edf99
#
_entry.id   66c517e130da02d2175a8a28ec9edf99
#
_cell.length_a   1.000
_cell.length_b   1.000
_cell.length_c   1.000
_cell.angle_alpha   90.00
_cell.angle_beta   90.00
_cell.angle_gamma   90.00
#
_symmetry.space_group_name_H-M   'P 1'
#
loop_
_entity.id
_entity.type
_entity.pdbx_description
1 polymer ?
#
loop_
_entity_poly.entity_id
_entity_poly.type
_entity_poly.pdbx_seq_one_letter_code
_entity_poly.pdbx_strand_id
1 'polypeptide(L)' 'MSEQFDASRPIYAQLVERLKAKILAGTYPPGGHLDSVRDLAAAAGVNPNTMQRALAQLEAEGLVRTERTDGRFVT' A
#
# COMPACT_ATOMS: atom_id res chain seq x y z
N MET A 1 11.59 -7.38 9.44
CA MET A 1 12.37 -7.76 8.27
C MET A 1 11.76 -7.15 7.02
N SER A 2 12.57 -6.52 6.20
CA SER A 2 12.06 -5.89 4.98
C SER A 2 11.61 -6.94 3.97
N GLU A 3 10.61 -6.58 3.16
CA GLU A 3 10.18 -7.42 2.06
C GLU A 3 11.26 -7.43 0.98
N GLN A 4 11.40 -8.56 0.31
CA GLN A 4 12.32 -8.67 -0.82
C GLN A 4 11.58 -8.37 -2.12
N PHE A 5 12.23 -7.62 -3.00
CA PHE A 5 11.66 -7.21 -4.26
C PHE A 5 12.50 -7.74 -5.42
N ASP A 6 11.84 -8.08 -6.51
CA ASP A 6 12.47 -8.47 -7.76
C ASP A 6 13.08 -7.21 -8.41
N ALA A 7 14.38 -7.22 -8.64
CA ALA A 7 15.07 -6.07 -9.23
C ALA A 7 14.73 -5.85 -10.71
N SER A 8 14.11 -6.84 -11.37
CA SER A 8 13.76 -6.72 -12.78
C SER A 8 12.46 -5.98 -13.03
N ARG A 9 11.70 -5.64 -11.97
CA ARG A 9 10.42 -4.94 -12.09
C ARG A 9 10.39 -3.73 -11.17
N PRO A 10 9.60 -2.69 -11.52
CA PRO A 10 9.48 -1.53 -10.65
C PRO A 10 8.97 -1.91 -9.26
N ILE A 11 9.59 -1.33 -8.23
CA ILE A 11 9.24 -1.66 -6.85
C ILE A 11 7.79 -1.27 -6.54
N TYR A 12 7.34 -0.11 -7.03
CA TYR A 12 5.96 0.33 -6.75
C TYR A 12 4.93 -0.68 -7.28
N ALA A 13 5.18 -1.29 -8.43
CA ALA A 13 4.27 -2.27 -8.99
C ALA A 13 4.18 -3.53 -8.10
N GLN A 14 5.31 -3.95 -7.56
CA GLN A 14 5.36 -5.08 -6.64
C GLN A 14 4.67 -4.74 -5.32
N LEU A 15 4.82 -3.50 -4.85
CA LEU A 15 4.09 -3.04 -3.66
C LEU A 15 2.59 -3.09 -3.87
N VAL A 16 2.12 -2.64 -5.04
CA VAL A 16 0.70 -2.70 -5.39
C VAL A 16 0.20 -4.14 -5.30
N GLU A 17 0.93 -5.08 -5.89
CA GLU A 17 0.55 -6.50 -5.86
C GLU A 17 0.47 -7.04 -4.43
N ARG A 18 1.44 -6.70 -3.59
CA ARG A 18 1.49 -7.17 -2.21
C ARG A 18 0.39 -6.59 -1.34
N LEU A 19 0.15 -5.29 -1.47
CA LEU A 19 -0.91 -4.62 -0.73
C LEU A 19 -2.28 -5.14 -1.18
N LYS A 20 -2.45 -5.35 -2.49
CA LYS A 20 -3.67 -5.90 -3.04
C LYS A 20 -3.93 -7.31 -2.48
N ALA A 21 -2.90 -8.13 -2.41
CA ALA A 21 -3.01 -9.49 -1.85
C ALA A 21 -3.45 -9.44 -0.38
N LYS A 22 -2.93 -8.51 0.41
CA LYS A 22 -3.31 -8.34 1.81
C LYS A 22 -4.75 -7.90 1.95
N ILE A 23 -5.21 -7.01 1.08
CA ILE A 23 -6.61 -6.57 1.06
C ILE A 23 -7.52 -7.74 0.73
N LEU A 24 -7.18 -8.52 -0.29
CA LEU A 24 -7.99 -9.66 -0.70
C LEU A 24 -7.97 -10.79 0.34
N ALA A 25 -6.87 -10.93 1.07
CA ALA A 25 -6.74 -11.93 2.13
C ALA A 25 -7.46 -11.51 3.43
N GLY A 26 -7.91 -10.26 3.52
CA GLY A 26 -8.56 -9.77 4.72
C GLY A 26 -7.63 -9.25 5.79
N THR A 27 -6.33 -9.17 5.51
CA THR A 27 -5.34 -8.58 6.43
C THR A 27 -5.70 -7.11 6.69
N TYR A 28 -6.14 -6.43 5.64
CA TYR A 28 -6.74 -5.10 5.75
C TYR A 28 -8.22 -5.25 5.36
N PRO A 29 -9.13 -5.38 6.33
CA PRO A 29 -10.54 -5.62 6.02
C PRO A 29 -11.23 -4.41 5.39
N PRO A 30 -12.33 -4.63 4.67
CA PRO A 30 -13.11 -3.52 4.11
C PRO A 30 -13.48 -2.49 5.17
N GLY A 31 -13.29 -1.21 4.86
CA GLY A 31 -13.50 -0.13 5.81
C GLY A 31 -12.39 0.04 6.82
N GLY A 32 -11.38 -0.83 6.80
CA GLY A 32 -10.26 -0.77 7.73
C GLY A 32 -9.30 0.35 7.39
N HIS A 33 -8.72 0.94 8.43
CA HIS A 33 -7.75 2.03 8.29
C HIS A 33 -6.36 1.46 7.99
N LEU A 34 -5.68 2.04 7.01
CA LEU A 34 -4.30 1.69 6.70
C LEU A 34 -3.35 2.51 7.56
N ASP A 35 -2.19 1.94 7.84
CA ASP A 35 -1.12 2.68 8.50
C ASP A 35 -0.67 3.86 7.63
N SER A 36 0.05 4.79 8.23
CA SER A 36 0.55 5.94 7.49
C SER A 36 1.53 5.50 6.39
N VAL A 37 1.71 6.37 5.37
CA VAL A 37 2.67 6.11 4.30
C VAL A 37 4.06 5.82 4.86
N ARG A 38 4.46 6.58 5.88
CA ARG A 38 5.78 6.38 6.51
C ARG A 38 5.90 5.02 7.16
N ASP A 39 4.88 4.61 7.88
CA ASP A 39 4.89 3.32 8.57
C ASP A 39 4.87 2.18 7.57
N LEU A 40 4.04 2.29 6.53
CA LEU A 40 3.99 1.27 5.48
C LEU A 40 5.32 1.18 4.73
N ALA A 41 5.93 2.32 4.44
CA ALA A 41 7.21 2.36 3.74
C ALA A 41 8.32 1.76 4.60
N ALA A 42 8.35 2.07 5.89
CA ALA A 42 9.33 1.54 6.82
C ALA A 42 9.21 0.02 6.94
N ALA A 43 7.98 -0.48 7.04
CA ALA A 43 7.74 -1.91 7.14
C ALA A 43 8.17 -2.66 5.88
N ALA A 44 7.99 -2.06 4.71
CA ALA A 44 8.37 -2.66 3.44
C ALA A 44 9.83 -2.41 3.07
N GLY A 45 10.50 -1.49 3.78
CA GLY A 45 11.88 -1.15 3.48
C GLY A 45 12.05 -0.34 2.21
N VAL A 46 11.09 0.52 1.90
CA VAL A 46 11.12 1.34 0.67
C VAL A 46 11.01 2.82 1.01
N ASN A 47 11.32 3.66 0.03
CA ASN A 47 11.17 5.10 0.16
C ASN A 47 9.68 5.47 0.27
N PRO A 48 9.31 6.44 1.14
CA PRO A 48 7.92 6.88 1.26
C PRO A 48 7.29 7.33 -0.06
N ASN A 49 8.05 7.95 -0.94
CA ASN A 49 7.53 8.37 -2.26
C ASN A 49 7.11 7.16 -3.10
N THR A 50 7.87 6.07 -3.03
CA THR A 50 7.55 4.83 -3.73
C THR A 50 6.27 4.21 -3.15
N MET A 51 6.15 4.20 -1.83
CA MET A 51 4.93 3.71 -1.17
C MET A 51 3.73 4.57 -1.54
N GLN A 52 3.89 5.89 -1.56
CA GLN A 52 2.81 6.79 -1.93
C GLN A 52 2.33 6.54 -3.36
N ARG A 53 3.26 6.28 -4.27
CA ARG A 53 2.92 5.94 -5.66
C ARG A 53 2.11 4.65 -5.74
N ALA A 54 2.48 3.65 -4.95
CA ALA A 54 1.74 2.39 -4.89
C ALA A 54 0.33 2.59 -4.35
N LEU A 55 0.19 3.39 -3.30
CA LEU A 55 -1.12 3.68 -2.72
C LEU A 55 -2.00 4.48 -3.68
N ALA A 56 -1.41 5.40 -4.44
CA ALA A 56 -2.14 6.14 -5.46
C ALA A 56 -2.69 5.21 -6.54
N GLN A 57 -1.93 4.20 -6.91
CA GLN A 57 -2.36 3.20 -7.88
C GLN A 57 -3.53 2.37 -7.34
N LEU A 58 -3.46 1.95 -6.07
CA LEU A 58 -4.55 1.23 -5.43
C LEU A 58 -5.82 2.07 -5.35
N GLU A 59 -5.67 3.37 -5.10
CA GLU A 59 -6.80 4.29 -5.10
C GLU A 59 -7.42 4.41 -6.49
N ALA A 60 -6.59 4.50 -7.52
CA ALA A 60 -7.06 4.54 -8.90
C ALA A 60 -7.82 3.26 -9.28
N GLU A 61 -7.46 2.13 -8.69
CA GLU A 61 -8.15 0.86 -8.91
C GLU A 61 -9.38 0.68 -8.02
N GLY A 62 -9.67 1.65 -7.16
CA GLY A 62 -10.84 1.60 -6.30
C GLY A 62 -10.71 0.72 -5.07
N LEU A 63 -9.50 0.29 -4.73
CA LEU A 63 -9.28 -0.59 -3.59
C LEU A 63 -9.03 0.16 -2.29
N VAL A 64 -8.62 1.41 -2.39
CA VAL A 64 -8.30 2.28 -1.26
C VAL A 64 -8.89 3.64 -1.53
N ARG A 65 -9.34 4.33 -0.48
CA ARG A 65 -9.77 5.73 -0.57
C ARG A 65 -9.01 6.55 0.46
N THR A 66 -8.79 7.82 0.13
CA THR A 66 -8.13 8.76 1.03
C THR A 66 -9.17 9.67 1.66
N GLU A 67 -9.17 9.70 2.99
CA GLU A 67 -9.98 10.65 3.75
C GLU A 67 -9.09 11.82 4.15
N ARG A 68 -9.63 13.01 4.04
CA ARG A 68 -8.85 14.23 4.16
C ARG A 68 -8.13 14.37 5.50
N THR A 69 -8.79 13.97 6.59
CA THR A 69 -8.24 14.13 7.93
C THR A 69 -7.89 12.81 8.60
N ASP A 70 -8.44 11.71 8.10
CA ASP A 70 -8.34 10.42 8.77
C ASP A 70 -7.38 9.43 8.10
N GLY A 71 -6.77 9.81 6.99
CA GLY A 71 -5.83 8.95 6.29
C GLY A 71 -6.48 8.10 5.21
N ARG A 72 -6.00 6.88 5.03
CA ARG A 72 -6.45 5.99 3.98
C ARG A 72 -7.20 4.80 4.54
N PHE A 73 -8.22 4.37 3.80
CA PHE A 73 -9.08 3.25 4.18
C PHE A 73 -9.25 2.30 3.01
N VAL A 74 -9.45 1.02 3.33
CA VAL A 74 -9.84 0.02 2.33
C VAL A 74 -11.30 0.26 1.96
N THR A 75 -11.58 0.26 0.67
CA THR A 75 -12.95 0.48 0.17
C THR A 75 -13.87 -0.71 0.42
#